data_cf5af358f10ea56a6169187f90a9601b
#
_entry.id   cf5af358f10ea56a6169187f90a9601b
#
_cell.length_a   1.000
_cell.length_b   1.000
_cell.length_c   1.000
_cell.angle_alpha   90.00
_cell.angle_beta   90.00
_cell.angle_gamma   90.00
#
_symmetry.space_group_name_H-M   'P 1'
#
loop_
_entity.id
_entity.type
_entity.pdbx_description
1 polymer ?
#
loop_
_entity_poly.entity_id
_entity_poly.type
_entity_poly.pdbx_seq_one_letter_code
_entity_poly.pdbx_strand_id
1 'polypeptide(L)'
;MAQLPQTFFDALAVRTWCGLALETLGRAREEIDAINVYPVADGDTGTNLYLTVESAVAAVEAVFAGHAAGSEAVVGPGAASSGEPTLADAARAMAHGALIGARGNSGTILAQLLRGMAQVLAADDTARADGQGLRLALRHAADSARRAVAHPVEGTVLTVASAAADAADGAEGDCGTVARAAYDGARTALAATPRQLPVLERAGVVDAGGRGLVAVLGALVETFTGERERGVAGSACTGPFGDPHTRGDAAEDPQKAGELLGECTDGAAAPPGQEGPAFEVIYLLEAGDAAVERLRERLDALGDSLVVVGGDGLWNVHVHVDDAGAAVEAGIEAGRPYRIRITHFGAGDVHTTGAERRPRERAQRAVVAVVPGEGLAGLYTEAGATTVLARPGEPPASGELVQAVRRAHAREVVLLPNDADLRHTAAAAAEQVRTEGIRVALIPTRSAVQGIAALAVHEPDRRFDEDVVSMTSAAGATRYAEVTVAERQSWTMAGICQAGDVLGLIDGDVAVIGSDIAVTAETVLDRMLSAGGEMVTLVLGDDVPDTVAEHLEGRVREGYLAVDTVVYRGGRQGSLLLIGVE
;
A
#
# COMPACT_ATOMS: atom_id res chain seq x y z
N MET A 1 -5.69 24.23 7.86
CA MET A 1 -4.89 25.24 8.58
C MET A 1 -3.60 25.42 7.82
N ALA A 2 -3.18 26.64 7.49
CA ALA A 2 -1.87 26.85 6.88
C ALA A 2 -0.81 26.45 7.92
N GLN A 3 0.02 25.47 7.60
CA GLN A 3 1.13 25.07 8.45
C GLN A 3 2.17 26.18 8.45
N LEU A 4 2.71 26.48 9.64
CA LEU A 4 3.80 27.45 9.75
C LEU A 4 5.06 26.84 9.15
N PRO A 5 5.84 27.60 8.34
CA PRO A 5 7.09 27.12 7.76
C PRO A 5 8.06 26.66 8.86
N GLN A 6 8.74 25.54 8.65
CA GLN A 6 9.75 25.03 9.56
C GLN A 6 11.09 25.72 9.26
N THR A 7 11.80 26.17 10.28
CA THR A 7 13.10 26.86 10.09
C THR A 7 14.27 25.88 10.08
N PHE A 8 14.14 24.78 10.80
CA PHE A 8 15.15 23.73 10.96
C PHE A 8 14.56 22.37 10.62
N PHE A 9 15.41 21.44 10.26
CA PHE A 9 15.03 20.05 10.10
C PHE A 9 15.05 19.39 11.48
N ASP A 10 13.88 19.22 12.08
CA ASP A 10 13.63 18.56 13.35
C ASP A 10 12.63 17.41 13.20
N ALA A 11 12.22 16.76 14.27
CA ALA A 11 11.27 15.66 14.23
C ALA A 11 9.93 16.07 13.60
N LEU A 12 9.43 17.28 13.91
CA LEU A 12 8.18 17.78 13.36
C LEU A 12 8.31 18.07 11.86
N ALA A 13 9.46 18.57 11.40
CA ALA A 13 9.74 18.75 9.98
C ALA A 13 9.77 17.41 9.23
N VAL A 14 10.34 16.34 9.80
CA VAL A 14 10.27 14.97 9.24
C VAL A 14 8.84 14.52 9.08
N ARG A 15 8.02 14.63 10.15
CA ARG A 15 6.60 14.26 10.15
C ARG A 15 5.82 15.03 9.08
N THR A 16 6.00 16.36 9.04
CA THR A 16 5.33 17.24 8.08
C THR A 16 5.72 16.90 6.65
N TRP A 17 7.01 16.72 6.38
CA TRP A 17 7.52 16.35 5.07
C TRP A 17 6.96 15.02 4.59
N CYS A 18 7.00 13.98 5.43
CA CYS A 18 6.45 12.66 5.10
C CYS A 18 4.96 12.74 4.73
N GLY A 19 4.15 13.49 5.50
CA GLY A 19 2.73 13.70 5.21
C GLY A 19 2.48 14.43 3.89
N LEU A 20 3.23 15.53 3.62
CA LEU A 20 3.14 16.27 2.37
C LEU A 20 3.63 15.47 1.17
N ALA A 21 4.69 14.66 1.34
CA ALA A 21 5.19 13.76 0.30
C ALA A 21 4.15 12.69 -0.07
N LEU A 22 3.49 12.09 0.93
CA LEU A 22 2.41 11.14 0.71
C LEU A 22 1.25 11.77 -0.06
N GLU A 23 0.79 12.96 0.36
CA GLU A 23 -0.29 13.69 -0.33
C GLU A 23 0.08 14.03 -1.78
N THR A 24 1.33 14.47 -2.00
CA THR A 24 1.79 14.88 -3.32
C THR A 24 1.97 13.70 -4.27
N LEU A 25 2.53 12.58 -3.77
CA LEU A 25 2.62 11.33 -4.54
C LEU A 25 1.24 10.75 -4.82
N GLY A 26 0.31 10.79 -3.87
CA GLY A 26 -1.06 10.34 -4.07
C GLY A 26 -1.77 11.06 -5.22
N ARG A 27 -1.54 12.37 -5.37
CA ARG A 27 -2.07 13.17 -6.49
C ARG A 27 -1.37 12.93 -7.82
N ALA A 28 -0.06 12.67 -7.79
CA ALA A 28 0.74 12.45 -8.99
C ALA A 28 0.82 10.98 -9.43
N ARG A 29 0.26 10.04 -8.64
CA ARG A 29 0.42 8.60 -8.81
C ARG A 29 0.08 8.13 -10.21
N GLU A 30 -1.12 8.44 -10.70
CA GLU A 30 -1.60 8.00 -12.01
C GLU A 30 -0.76 8.58 -13.15
N GLU A 31 -0.32 9.85 -13.04
CA GLU A 31 0.59 10.47 -14.01
C GLU A 31 1.94 9.74 -14.04
N ILE A 32 2.48 9.37 -12.87
CA ILE A 32 3.76 8.66 -12.76
C ILE A 32 3.63 7.23 -13.29
N ASP A 33 2.53 6.52 -12.97
CA ASP A 33 2.26 5.17 -13.47
C ASP A 33 2.14 5.17 -14.99
N ALA A 34 1.47 6.17 -15.58
CA ALA A 34 1.26 6.29 -17.02
C ALA A 34 2.55 6.51 -17.84
N ILE A 35 3.60 7.09 -17.24
CA ILE A 35 4.89 7.33 -17.90
C ILE A 35 5.94 6.27 -17.56
N ASN A 36 5.57 5.21 -16.84
CA ASN A 36 6.48 4.14 -16.46
C ASN A 36 6.77 3.20 -17.64
N VAL A 37 7.93 3.38 -18.27
CA VAL A 37 8.41 2.57 -19.42
C VAL A 37 9.77 1.92 -19.17
N TYR A 38 10.40 2.16 -18.02
CA TYR A 38 11.73 1.64 -17.69
C TYR A 38 11.88 1.42 -16.16
N PRO A 39 12.55 0.34 -15.69
CA PRO A 39 13.14 -0.78 -16.46
C PRO A 39 12.10 -1.74 -17.04
N VAL A 40 10.92 -1.85 -16.42
CA VAL A 40 9.77 -2.64 -16.87
C VAL A 40 8.58 -1.71 -17.03
N ALA A 41 7.84 -1.86 -18.12
CA ALA A 41 6.66 -1.04 -18.41
C ALA A 41 5.41 -1.67 -17.78
N ASP A 42 5.39 -1.80 -16.44
CA ASP A 42 4.29 -2.40 -15.66
C ASP A 42 3.28 -1.38 -15.12
N GLY A 43 3.59 -0.08 -15.27
CA GLY A 43 2.68 1.02 -14.92
C GLY A 43 2.44 1.14 -13.42
N ASP A 44 3.40 0.81 -12.56
CA ASP A 44 3.21 0.77 -11.11
C ASP A 44 4.19 1.65 -10.30
N THR A 45 5.10 2.39 -10.96
CA THR A 45 6.12 3.22 -10.31
C THR A 45 5.52 4.22 -9.32
N GLY A 46 4.47 4.94 -9.69
CA GLY A 46 3.79 5.91 -8.80
C GLY A 46 3.14 5.22 -7.61
N THR A 47 2.51 4.08 -7.85
CA THR A 47 1.91 3.24 -6.81
C THR A 47 2.98 2.72 -5.84
N ASN A 48 4.11 2.25 -6.34
CA ASN A 48 5.22 1.72 -5.53
C ASN A 48 5.85 2.82 -4.65
N LEU A 49 6.06 4.01 -5.19
CA LEU A 49 6.55 5.17 -4.43
C LEU A 49 5.56 5.60 -3.34
N TYR A 50 4.26 5.67 -3.68
CA TYR A 50 3.21 6.02 -2.74
C TYR A 50 3.16 5.06 -1.54
N LEU A 51 3.11 3.74 -1.79
CA LEU A 51 3.05 2.71 -0.74
C LEU A 51 4.31 2.69 0.14
N THR A 52 5.46 2.99 -0.44
CA THR A 52 6.73 3.10 0.29
C THR A 52 6.69 4.28 1.27
N VAL A 53 6.21 5.45 0.83
CA VAL A 53 6.07 6.64 1.69
C VAL A 53 4.95 6.47 2.70
N GLU A 54 3.83 5.81 2.36
CA GLU A 54 2.75 5.47 3.29
C GLU A 54 3.28 4.69 4.50
N SER A 55 4.13 3.68 4.25
CA SER A 55 4.78 2.91 5.32
C SER A 55 5.75 3.75 6.16
N ALA A 56 6.46 4.69 5.54
CA ALA A 56 7.32 5.64 6.25
C ALA A 56 6.51 6.56 7.17
N VAL A 57 5.39 7.11 6.67
CA VAL A 57 4.45 7.94 7.46
C VAL A 57 3.92 7.16 8.66
N ALA A 58 3.44 5.94 8.46
CA ALA A 58 2.91 5.10 9.53
C ALA A 58 3.93 4.87 10.64
N ALA A 59 5.20 4.62 10.29
CA ALA A 59 6.28 4.44 11.27
C ALA A 59 6.60 5.74 12.03
N VAL A 60 6.62 6.89 11.36
CA VAL A 60 6.84 8.20 12.01
C VAL A 60 5.68 8.52 12.96
N GLU A 61 4.44 8.35 12.53
CA GLU A 61 3.26 8.58 13.38
C GLU A 61 3.25 7.68 14.62
N ALA A 62 3.68 6.42 14.50
CA ALA A 62 3.80 5.49 15.64
C ALA A 62 4.79 6.00 16.70
N VAL A 63 5.93 6.61 16.28
CA VAL A 63 6.89 7.21 17.21
C VAL A 63 6.29 8.41 17.93
N PHE A 64 5.60 9.31 17.22
CA PHE A 64 4.92 10.45 17.86
C PHE A 64 3.81 9.99 18.83
N ALA A 65 3.02 9.01 18.44
CA ALA A 65 1.98 8.43 19.32
C ALA A 65 2.57 7.78 20.58
N GLY A 66 3.69 7.06 20.45
CA GLY A 66 4.39 6.46 21.58
C GLY A 66 4.90 7.50 22.58
N HIS A 67 5.45 8.60 22.12
CA HIS A 67 5.92 9.70 22.99
C HIS A 67 4.75 10.43 23.67
N ALA A 68 3.65 10.67 22.95
CA ALA A 68 2.44 11.27 23.51
C ALA A 68 1.86 10.41 24.65
N ALA A 69 1.73 9.11 24.46
CA ALA A 69 1.24 8.17 25.47
C ALA A 69 2.18 8.07 26.68
N GLY A 70 3.51 8.11 26.47
CA GLY A 70 4.50 8.11 27.56
C GLY A 70 4.47 9.39 28.38
N SER A 71 4.11 10.54 27.79
CA SER A 71 4.00 11.84 28.48
C SER A 71 2.80 11.90 29.44
N GLU A 72 1.71 11.21 29.13
CA GLU A 72 0.52 11.15 30.00
C GLU A 72 0.71 10.22 31.22
N ALA A 73 1.62 9.24 31.12
CA ALA A 73 1.86 8.27 32.20
C ALA A 73 2.76 8.77 33.33
N VAL A 74 3.47 9.90 33.18
CA VAL A 74 4.46 10.39 34.16
C VAL A 74 4.07 11.78 34.67
N VAL A 75 3.04 11.85 35.52
CA VAL A 75 2.72 13.05 36.32
C VAL A 75 3.28 12.85 37.73
N GLY A 76 4.58 13.14 37.91
CA GLY A 76 5.23 13.23 39.20
C GLY A 76 6.12 14.47 39.30
N PRO A 77 6.17 15.21 40.42
CA PRO A 77 7.02 16.40 40.53
C PRO A 77 8.50 15.99 40.56
N GLY A 78 9.19 16.13 39.44
CA GLY A 78 10.62 15.87 39.28
C GLY A 78 11.03 14.99 38.10
N ALA A 79 10.12 14.49 37.29
CA ALA A 79 10.44 13.78 36.07
C ALA A 79 10.81 14.82 34.98
N ALA A 80 12.00 14.68 34.41
CA ALA A 80 12.35 15.37 33.17
C ALA A 80 11.29 14.98 32.12
N SER A 81 10.72 15.97 31.44
CA SER A 81 9.69 15.78 30.42
C SER A 81 10.13 14.67 29.46
N SER A 82 9.34 13.61 29.34
CA SER A 82 9.36 12.75 28.16
C SER A 82 8.89 13.62 27.00
N GLY A 83 9.85 14.30 26.35
CA GLY A 83 9.60 15.31 25.37
C GLY A 83 9.13 14.70 24.06
N GLU A 84 8.84 15.58 23.10
CA GLU A 84 8.65 15.24 21.70
C GLU A 84 9.78 14.31 21.20
N PRO A 85 9.50 13.46 20.19
CA PRO A 85 10.52 12.60 19.58
C PRO A 85 11.73 13.43 19.13
N THR A 86 12.92 12.85 19.19
CA THR A 86 14.11 13.50 18.64
C THR A 86 14.11 13.43 17.11
N LEU A 87 14.91 14.30 16.46
CA LEU A 87 15.15 14.20 15.02
C LEU A 87 15.65 12.80 14.64
N ALA A 88 16.53 12.22 15.45
CA ALA A 88 17.08 10.89 15.23
C ALA A 88 16.00 9.80 15.26
N ASP A 89 15.05 9.87 16.21
CA ASP A 89 13.96 8.90 16.32
C ASP A 89 13.04 9.00 15.11
N ALA A 90 12.62 10.20 14.71
CA ALA A 90 11.76 10.42 13.56
C ALA A 90 12.43 10.00 12.23
N ALA A 91 13.71 10.35 12.05
CA ALA A 91 14.46 9.99 10.85
C ALA A 91 14.68 8.47 10.73
N ARG A 92 15.02 7.80 11.85
CA ARG A 92 15.15 6.34 11.87
C ARG A 92 13.82 5.65 11.60
N ALA A 93 12.71 6.14 12.17
CA ALA A 93 11.38 5.61 11.93
C ALA A 93 10.97 5.75 10.46
N MET A 94 11.18 6.91 9.85
CA MET A 94 10.95 7.16 8.43
C MET A 94 11.71 6.15 7.56
N ALA A 95 13.02 6.00 7.79
CA ALA A 95 13.88 5.11 7.02
C ALA A 95 13.50 3.64 7.21
N HIS A 96 13.17 3.24 8.44
CA HIS A 96 12.76 1.87 8.75
C HIS A 96 11.41 1.53 8.12
N GLY A 97 10.42 2.42 8.24
CA GLY A 97 9.12 2.25 7.61
C GLY A 97 9.21 2.15 6.09
N ALA A 98 10.00 3.04 5.46
CA ALA A 98 10.26 2.99 4.02
C ALA A 98 10.92 1.67 3.60
N LEU A 99 11.91 1.18 4.36
CA LEU A 99 12.63 -0.07 4.07
C LEU A 99 11.70 -1.30 4.10
N ILE A 100 10.87 -1.41 5.13
CA ILE A 100 9.94 -2.53 5.30
C ILE A 100 8.80 -2.47 4.27
N GLY A 101 8.33 -1.27 3.95
CA GLY A 101 7.25 -1.03 3.02
C GLY A 101 7.66 -0.87 1.56
N ALA A 102 8.95 -0.93 1.24
CA ALA A 102 9.45 -0.73 -0.11
C ALA A 102 8.79 -1.68 -1.12
N ARG A 103 8.37 -1.12 -2.27
CA ARG A 103 7.72 -1.84 -3.37
C ARG A 103 8.46 -1.56 -4.66
N GLY A 104 8.65 -2.60 -5.46
CA GLY A 104 9.34 -2.51 -6.75
C GLY A 104 10.74 -1.88 -6.67
N ASN A 105 11.40 -1.72 -7.80
CA ASN A 105 12.69 -1.02 -7.89
C ASN A 105 12.61 0.43 -7.41
N SER A 106 11.56 1.15 -7.81
CA SER A 106 11.41 2.57 -7.52
C SER A 106 11.22 2.84 -6.03
N GLY A 107 10.37 2.05 -5.34
CA GLY A 107 10.19 2.14 -3.90
C GLY A 107 11.44 1.73 -3.12
N THR A 108 12.16 0.70 -3.57
CA THR A 108 13.41 0.25 -2.95
C THR A 108 14.51 1.32 -3.05
N ILE A 109 14.64 1.99 -4.20
CA ILE A 109 15.59 3.11 -4.37
C ILE A 109 15.18 4.31 -3.50
N LEU A 110 13.89 4.66 -3.45
CA LEU A 110 13.40 5.74 -2.58
C LEU A 110 13.65 5.42 -1.10
N ALA A 111 13.41 4.20 -0.65
CA ALA A 111 13.71 3.77 0.71
C ALA A 111 15.20 3.95 1.06
N GLN A 112 16.11 3.67 0.11
CA GLN A 112 17.54 3.88 0.29
C GLN A 112 17.91 5.37 0.33
N LEU A 113 17.27 6.22 -0.47
CA LEU A 113 17.43 7.67 -0.40
C LEU A 113 17.04 8.19 1.00
N LEU A 114 15.86 7.80 1.49
CA LEU A 114 15.38 8.20 2.83
C LEU A 114 16.29 7.66 3.94
N ARG A 115 16.81 6.42 3.79
CA ARG A 115 17.76 5.84 4.73
C ARG A 115 19.09 6.57 4.72
N GLY A 116 19.61 6.92 3.55
CA GLY A 116 20.85 7.72 3.43
C GLY A 116 20.71 9.08 4.11
N MET A 117 19.56 9.75 3.96
CA MET A 117 19.29 10.99 4.71
C MET A 117 19.25 10.73 6.22
N ALA A 118 18.54 9.69 6.67
CA ALA A 118 18.42 9.36 8.09
C ALA A 118 19.76 9.05 8.75
N GLN A 119 20.70 8.44 8.05
CA GLN A 119 22.06 8.16 8.56
C GLN A 119 22.81 9.44 8.95
N VAL A 120 22.64 10.51 8.18
CA VAL A 120 23.23 11.82 8.50
C VAL A 120 22.44 12.54 9.58
N LEU A 121 21.11 12.60 9.45
CA LEU A 121 20.23 13.32 10.38
C LEU A 121 20.19 12.70 11.79
N ALA A 122 20.49 11.42 11.91
CA ALA A 122 20.52 10.69 13.18
C ALA A 122 21.94 10.42 13.70
N ALA A 123 22.98 10.95 13.07
CA ALA A 123 24.38 10.70 13.47
C ALA A 123 24.79 11.45 14.74
N ASP A 124 24.25 12.64 14.94
CA ASP A 124 24.51 13.48 16.08
C ASP A 124 23.27 13.55 17.00
N ASP A 125 23.46 13.62 18.31
CA ASP A 125 22.37 13.85 19.29
C ASP A 125 21.82 15.32 19.22
N THR A 126 21.92 15.97 18.05
CA THR A 126 21.37 17.29 17.84
C THR A 126 19.86 17.22 17.68
N ALA A 127 19.14 18.09 18.39
CA ALA A 127 17.67 18.13 18.30
C ALA A 127 17.16 18.57 16.91
N ARG A 128 18.04 19.15 16.08
CA ARG A 128 17.69 19.73 14.77
C ARG A 128 18.91 19.85 13.88
N ALA A 129 18.70 19.73 12.56
CA ALA A 129 19.71 20.01 11.54
C ALA A 129 19.43 21.38 10.86
N ASP A 130 20.49 22.05 10.42
CA ASP A 130 20.43 23.26 9.62
C ASP A 130 20.57 22.97 8.11
N GLY A 131 20.70 24.01 7.30
CA GLY A 131 20.90 23.87 5.86
C GLY A 131 22.17 23.08 5.50
N GLN A 132 23.23 23.13 6.30
CA GLN A 132 24.42 22.32 6.07
C GLN A 132 24.16 20.85 6.35
N GLY A 133 23.44 20.53 7.42
CA GLY A 133 23.01 19.16 7.73
C GLY A 133 22.13 18.59 6.63
N LEU A 134 21.20 19.38 6.09
CA LEU A 134 20.34 18.96 4.97
C LEU A 134 21.15 18.71 3.68
N ARG A 135 22.14 19.54 3.34
CA ARG A 135 23.04 19.31 2.19
C ARG A 135 23.77 17.98 2.32
N LEU A 136 24.38 17.73 3.48
CA LEU A 136 25.07 16.46 3.75
C LEU A 136 24.13 15.27 3.66
N ALA A 137 22.90 15.40 4.17
CA ALA A 137 21.88 14.36 4.10
C ALA A 137 21.49 14.03 2.65
N LEU A 138 21.24 15.04 1.80
CA LEU A 138 20.91 14.86 0.39
C LEU A 138 22.07 14.22 -0.40
N ARG A 139 23.31 14.67 -0.14
CA ARG A 139 24.51 14.08 -0.77
C ARG A 139 24.66 12.60 -0.39
N HIS A 140 24.59 12.30 0.90
CA HIS A 140 24.71 10.94 1.38
C HIS A 140 23.58 10.03 0.86
N ALA A 141 22.36 10.56 0.72
CA ALA A 141 21.24 9.85 0.14
C ALA A 141 21.51 9.45 -1.31
N ALA A 142 21.93 10.40 -2.16
CA ALA A 142 22.24 10.15 -3.57
C ALA A 142 23.37 9.11 -3.73
N ASP A 143 24.46 9.27 -2.98
CA ASP A 143 25.61 8.35 -3.01
C ASP A 143 25.21 6.95 -2.51
N SER A 144 24.36 6.87 -1.50
CA SER A 144 23.89 5.61 -0.92
C SER A 144 22.96 4.86 -1.89
N ALA A 145 22.04 5.57 -2.53
CA ALA A 145 21.16 4.98 -3.53
C ALA A 145 21.93 4.46 -4.75
N ARG A 146 22.93 5.22 -5.22
CA ARG A 146 23.74 4.80 -6.36
C ARG A 146 24.56 3.54 -6.07
N ARG A 147 25.08 3.38 -4.84
CA ARG A 147 25.82 2.17 -4.41
C ARG A 147 24.92 0.97 -4.19
N ALA A 148 23.63 1.17 -3.93
CA ALA A 148 22.69 0.09 -3.68
C ALA A 148 22.25 -0.64 -4.95
N VAL A 149 22.36 0.01 -6.11
CA VAL A 149 22.01 -0.55 -7.42
C VAL A 149 23.25 -1.17 -8.04
N ALA A 150 23.20 -2.44 -8.45
CA ALA A 150 24.34 -3.17 -9.01
C ALA A 150 24.84 -2.51 -10.32
N HIS A 151 23.92 -2.15 -11.20
CA HIS A 151 24.20 -1.52 -12.50
C HIS A 151 23.46 -0.18 -12.63
N PRO A 152 24.02 0.93 -12.06
CA PRO A 152 23.39 2.24 -12.14
C PRO A 152 23.29 2.74 -13.59
N VAL A 153 22.10 3.16 -14.01
CA VAL A 153 21.82 3.65 -15.37
C VAL A 153 21.56 5.16 -15.33
N GLU A 154 22.19 5.90 -16.24
CA GLU A 154 21.95 7.34 -16.38
C GLU A 154 20.61 7.62 -17.05
N GLY A 155 20.01 8.77 -16.73
CA GLY A 155 18.67 9.12 -17.20
C GLY A 155 17.54 8.53 -16.34
N THR A 156 17.87 8.08 -15.13
CA THR A 156 16.90 7.50 -14.18
C THR A 156 16.82 8.36 -12.90
N VAL A 157 16.00 7.90 -11.94
CA VAL A 157 15.89 8.50 -10.60
C VAL A 157 17.25 8.73 -9.94
N LEU A 158 18.26 7.89 -10.22
CA LEU A 158 19.62 8.05 -9.69
C LEU A 158 20.31 9.30 -10.22
N THR A 159 20.15 9.60 -11.50
CA THR A 159 20.66 10.85 -12.11
C THR A 159 19.96 12.07 -11.52
N VAL A 160 18.63 11.98 -11.33
CA VAL A 160 17.83 13.06 -10.72
C VAL A 160 18.26 13.31 -9.27
N ALA A 161 18.48 12.23 -8.48
CA ALA A 161 18.96 12.33 -7.11
C ALA A 161 20.36 12.96 -7.00
N SER A 162 21.29 12.56 -7.89
CA SER A 162 22.63 13.12 -7.95
C SER A 162 22.60 14.62 -8.27
N ALA A 163 21.79 15.01 -9.26
CA ALA A 163 21.64 16.42 -9.64
C ALA A 163 20.99 17.28 -8.55
N ALA A 164 20.03 16.72 -7.80
CA ALA A 164 19.47 17.38 -6.62
C ALA A 164 20.53 17.65 -5.55
N ALA A 165 21.37 16.64 -5.27
CA ALA A 165 22.46 16.77 -4.30
C ALA A 165 23.54 17.77 -4.77
N ASP A 166 23.90 17.75 -6.06
CA ASP A 166 24.87 18.70 -6.63
C ASP A 166 24.37 20.15 -6.54
N ALA A 167 23.10 20.38 -6.84
CA ALA A 167 22.50 21.71 -6.72
C ALA A 167 22.40 22.17 -5.25
N ALA A 168 22.08 21.25 -4.33
CA ALA A 168 22.06 21.52 -2.89
C ALA A 168 23.44 21.88 -2.36
N ASP A 169 24.51 21.20 -2.79
CA ASP A 169 25.90 21.51 -2.37
C ASP A 169 26.35 22.91 -2.76
N GLY A 170 25.83 23.42 -3.87
CA GLY A 170 26.10 24.81 -4.32
C GLY A 170 25.28 25.87 -3.58
N ALA A 171 24.30 25.47 -2.74
CA ALA A 171 23.43 26.42 -2.05
C ALA A 171 23.92 26.74 -0.64
N GLU A 172 24.10 28.03 -0.34
CA GLU A 172 24.38 28.52 1.00
C GLU A 172 23.12 29.14 1.60
N GLY A 173 22.74 28.75 2.83
CA GLY A 173 21.55 29.28 3.51
C GLY A 173 20.89 28.29 4.45
N ASP A 174 19.59 28.53 4.72
CA ASP A 174 18.74 27.73 5.56
C ASP A 174 18.21 26.46 4.83
N CYS A 175 17.47 25.62 5.55
CA CYS A 175 16.88 24.40 4.96
C CYS A 175 15.95 24.71 3.77
N GLY A 176 15.22 25.81 3.79
CA GLY A 176 14.34 26.21 2.68
C GLY A 176 15.11 26.54 1.41
N THR A 177 16.22 27.27 1.53
CA THR A 177 17.14 27.61 0.42
C THR A 177 17.74 26.34 -0.19
N VAL A 178 18.23 25.42 0.65
CA VAL A 178 18.84 24.15 0.23
C VAL A 178 17.81 23.23 -0.43
N ALA A 179 16.62 23.10 0.17
CA ALA A 179 15.54 22.28 -0.39
C ALA A 179 15.10 22.79 -1.78
N ARG A 180 15.00 24.11 -1.95
CA ARG A 180 14.64 24.72 -3.24
C ARG A 180 15.72 24.47 -4.29
N ALA A 181 16.98 24.61 -3.96
CA ALA A 181 18.08 24.32 -4.88
C ALA A 181 18.07 22.85 -5.31
N ALA A 182 17.88 21.91 -4.36
CA ALA A 182 17.76 20.48 -4.65
C ALA A 182 16.57 20.19 -5.59
N TYR A 183 15.41 20.78 -5.32
CA TYR A 183 14.22 20.63 -6.15
C TYR A 183 14.42 21.16 -7.57
N ASP A 184 15.00 22.34 -7.74
CA ASP A 184 15.28 22.94 -9.05
C ASP A 184 16.31 22.15 -9.85
N GLY A 185 17.36 21.63 -9.18
CA GLY A 185 18.34 20.71 -9.76
C GLY A 185 17.69 19.42 -10.24
N ALA A 186 16.86 18.81 -9.39
CA ALA A 186 16.10 17.60 -9.73
C ALA A 186 15.18 17.81 -10.94
N ARG A 187 14.44 18.93 -10.99
CA ARG A 187 13.56 19.27 -12.12
C ARG A 187 14.32 19.41 -13.44
N THR A 188 15.46 20.07 -13.38
CA THR A 188 16.32 20.28 -14.54
C THR A 188 16.85 18.95 -15.08
N ALA A 189 17.31 18.07 -14.18
CA ALA A 189 17.80 16.75 -14.53
C ALA A 189 16.66 15.85 -15.06
N LEU A 190 15.48 15.88 -14.43
CA LEU A 190 14.29 15.15 -14.89
C LEU A 190 13.94 15.49 -16.35
N ALA A 191 13.93 16.78 -16.70
CA ALA A 191 13.64 17.22 -18.06
C ALA A 191 14.69 16.74 -19.09
N ALA A 192 15.88 16.38 -18.63
CA ALA A 192 16.98 15.90 -19.47
C ALA A 192 17.00 14.37 -19.63
N THR A 193 16.25 13.61 -18.81
CA THR A 193 16.26 12.12 -18.80
C THR A 193 15.94 11.50 -20.15
N PRO A 194 15.00 12.04 -21.00
CA PRO A 194 14.73 11.46 -22.31
C PRO A 194 15.95 11.48 -23.25
N ARG A 195 16.85 12.46 -23.09
CA ARG A 195 18.06 12.55 -23.92
C ARG A 195 19.18 11.60 -23.46
N GLN A 196 19.06 11.04 -22.25
CA GLN A 196 20.06 10.18 -21.64
C GLN A 196 19.70 8.71 -21.75
N LEU A 197 18.40 8.39 -21.83
CA LEU A 197 17.91 7.02 -21.91
C LEU A 197 17.01 6.83 -23.15
N PRO A 198 17.47 6.06 -24.17
CA PRO A 198 16.79 5.96 -25.45
C PRO A 198 15.35 5.44 -25.39
N VAL A 199 14.99 4.63 -24.38
CA VAL A 199 13.63 4.14 -24.19
C VAL A 199 12.68 5.29 -23.83
N LEU A 200 13.12 6.25 -23.00
CA LEU A 200 12.35 7.43 -22.62
C LEU A 200 12.17 8.39 -23.81
N GLU A 201 13.23 8.56 -24.62
CA GLU A 201 13.18 9.39 -25.82
C GLU A 201 12.16 8.85 -26.83
N ARG A 202 12.17 7.52 -27.07
CA ARG A 202 11.21 6.87 -27.97
C ARG A 202 9.77 6.97 -27.48
N ALA A 203 9.56 6.86 -26.16
CA ALA A 203 8.25 6.99 -25.54
C ALA A 203 7.79 8.46 -25.41
N GLY A 204 8.69 9.43 -25.57
CA GLY A 204 8.40 10.86 -25.40
C GLY A 204 8.09 11.24 -23.95
N VAL A 205 8.59 10.50 -22.96
CA VAL A 205 8.31 10.69 -21.54
C VAL A 205 9.60 10.91 -20.74
N VAL A 206 9.47 11.47 -19.53
CA VAL A 206 10.56 11.57 -18.56
C VAL A 206 10.60 10.31 -17.68
N ASP A 207 11.68 10.13 -16.91
CA ASP A 207 11.80 9.02 -15.98
C ASP A 207 10.73 9.07 -14.87
N ALA A 208 9.95 7.99 -14.74
CA ALA A 208 8.84 7.90 -13.78
C ALA A 208 9.32 7.98 -12.32
N GLY A 209 10.40 7.27 -11.98
CA GLY A 209 11.02 7.32 -10.65
C GLY A 209 11.54 8.72 -10.31
N GLY A 210 12.22 9.37 -11.25
CA GLY A 210 12.68 10.75 -11.13
C GLY A 210 11.53 11.74 -10.97
N ARG A 211 10.40 11.53 -11.68
CA ARG A 211 9.18 12.34 -11.52
C ARG A 211 8.63 12.24 -10.10
N GLY A 212 8.63 11.04 -9.54
CA GLY A 212 8.24 10.80 -8.14
C GLY A 212 9.20 11.47 -7.15
N LEU A 213 10.51 11.37 -7.37
CA LEU A 213 11.50 12.04 -6.52
C LEU A 213 11.33 13.56 -6.54
N VAL A 214 11.05 14.17 -7.68
CA VAL A 214 10.74 15.61 -7.78
C VAL A 214 9.50 15.95 -6.95
N ALA A 215 8.47 15.10 -6.91
CA ALA A 215 7.31 15.31 -6.05
C ALA A 215 7.67 15.28 -4.55
N VAL A 216 8.52 14.35 -4.13
CA VAL A 216 9.01 14.23 -2.74
C VAL A 216 9.87 15.45 -2.34
N LEU A 217 10.74 15.94 -3.23
CA LEU A 217 11.53 17.14 -3.01
C LEU A 217 10.68 18.42 -3.02
N GLY A 218 9.63 18.48 -3.82
CA GLY A 218 8.65 19.57 -3.78
C GLY A 218 7.93 19.66 -2.43
N ALA A 219 7.57 18.51 -1.84
CA ALA A 219 7.02 18.45 -0.49
C ALA A 219 8.05 18.91 0.58
N LEU A 220 9.35 18.65 0.35
CA LEU A 220 10.41 19.16 1.23
C LEU A 220 10.50 20.69 1.18
N VAL A 221 10.39 21.29 -0.01
CA VAL A 221 10.31 22.76 -0.15
C VAL A 221 9.10 23.31 0.58
N GLU A 222 7.91 22.72 0.38
CA GLU A 222 6.66 23.15 1.05
C GLU A 222 6.80 23.09 2.58
N THR A 223 7.48 22.08 3.13
CA THR A 223 7.74 21.93 4.57
C THR A 223 8.47 23.15 5.15
N PHE A 224 9.48 23.67 4.47
CA PHE A 224 10.30 24.77 4.98
C PHE A 224 9.81 26.16 4.58
N THR A 225 9.11 26.29 3.45
CA THR A 225 8.69 27.60 2.93
C THR A 225 7.21 27.86 3.14
N GLY A 226 6.40 26.82 3.34
CA GLY A 226 4.94 26.92 3.35
C GLY A 226 4.33 27.19 1.96
N GLU A 227 5.16 27.31 0.93
CA GLU A 227 4.73 27.56 -0.44
C GLU A 227 4.59 26.22 -1.18
N ARG A 228 3.38 25.92 -1.62
CA ARG A 228 3.15 24.78 -2.48
C ARG A 228 3.70 25.06 -3.88
N GLU A 229 4.67 24.27 -4.30
CA GLU A 229 5.13 24.31 -5.68
C GLU A 229 3.98 23.96 -6.62
N ARG A 230 3.66 24.89 -7.52
CA ARG A 230 2.69 24.61 -8.59
C ARG A 230 3.27 23.50 -9.45
N GLY A 231 2.67 22.32 -9.38
CA GLY A 231 3.02 21.20 -10.25
C GLY A 231 3.15 21.74 -11.68
N VAL A 232 4.18 21.34 -12.38
CA VAL A 232 4.29 21.57 -13.82
C VAL A 232 3.08 20.86 -14.42
N ALA A 233 1.99 21.62 -14.65
CA ALA A 233 0.93 21.18 -15.53
C ALA A 233 1.66 20.77 -16.81
N GLY A 234 1.47 19.50 -17.23
CA GLY A 234 2.22 18.86 -18.28
C GLY A 234 2.51 19.83 -19.40
N SER A 235 3.79 20.09 -19.63
CA SER A 235 4.23 20.55 -20.93
C SER A 235 4.01 19.36 -21.85
N ALA A 236 2.75 19.19 -22.27
CA ALA A 236 2.45 18.38 -23.40
C ALA A 236 3.42 18.87 -24.48
N CYS A 237 4.26 17.97 -24.96
CA CYS A 237 5.01 18.20 -26.18
C CYS A 237 4.00 18.65 -27.23
N THR A 238 3.94 19.95 -27.48
CA THR A 238 3.23 20.51 -28.62
C THR A 238 4.01 20.09 -29.87
N GLY A 239 3.66 18.88 -30.34
CA GLY A 239 3.84 18.57 -31.74
C GLY A 239 2.99 19.57 -32.56
N PRO A 240 3.34 19.87 -33.79
CA PRO A 240 2.67 20.88 -34.59
C PRO A 240 1.32 20.36 -35.11
N PHE A 241 0.31 20.33 -34.24
CA PHE A 241 -1.08 20.19 -34.64
C PHE A 241 -1.84 21.44 -34.15
N GLY A 242 -2.23 22.20 -35.16
CA GLY A 242 -2.84 23.50 -35.04
C GLY A 242 -4.17 23.47 -34.28
N ASP A 243 -4.45 24.62 -33.71
CA ASP A 243 -5.62 25.09 -33.01
C ASP A 243 -6.95 24.78 -33.79
N PRO A 244 -7.98 24.15 -33.16
CA PRO A 244 -9.22 23.80 -33.85
C PRO A 244 -10.29 24.93 -33.89
N HIS A 245 -9.91 26.18 -33.83
CA HIS A 245 -10.85 27.33 -33.95
C HIS A 245 -10.48 28.32 -35.03
N THR A 246 -10.51 27.88 -36.32
CA THR A 246 -10.82 28.79 -37.43
C THR A 246 -11.76 28.06 -38.38
N ARG A 247 -13.03 28.47 -38.34
CA ARG A 247 -14.04 28.15 -39.35
C ARG A 247 -13.65 28.78 -40.67
N GLY A 248 -13.60 27.94 -41.69
CA GLY A 248 -13.58 28.36 -43.10
C GLY A 248 -14.18 27.24 -43.92
N ASP A 249 -15.36 27.54 -44.50
CA ASP A 249 -16.12 26.69 -45.41
C ASP A 249 -15.29 26.22 -46.62
N ALA A 250 -15.25 24.92 -46.87
CA ALA A 250 -15.20 24.33 -48.20
C ALA A 250 -15.58 22.87 -48.14
N ALA A 251 -16.70 22.54 -48.74
CA ALA A 251 -17.18 21.18 -48.97
C ALA A 251 -16.27 20.49 -50.02
N GLU A 252 -15.74 19.31 -49.70
CA GLU A 252 -15.32 18.31 -50.69
C GLU A 252 -15.26 16.90 -50.08
N ASP A 253 -16.08 16.02 -50.64
CA ASP A 253 -16.06 14.59 -50.90
C ASP A 253 -15.68 13.58 -49.82
N PRO A 254 -16.65 12.77 -49.29
CA PRO A 254 -16.43 11.78 -48.23
C PRO A 254 -15.75 10.47 -48.64
N GLN A 255 -15.24 10.32 -49.87
CA GLN A 255 -14.67 9.05 -50.37
C GLN A 255 -13.13 8.94 -50.34
N LYS A 256 -12.41 9.94 -49.84
CA LYS A 256 -10.92 9.89 -49.69
C LYS A 256 -10.39 9.81 -48.28
N ALA A 257 -11.23 9.68 -47.29
CA ALA A 257 -10.84 9.57 -45.88
C ALA A 257 -10.59 8.11 -45.37
N GLY A 258 -10.72 7.13 -46.26
CA GLY A 258 -10.61 5.70 -45.92
C GLY A 258 -9.23 5.06 -46.09
N GLU A 259 -8.24 5.79 -46.62
CA GLU A 259 -6.96 5.19 -47.02
C GLU A 259 -5.72 5.69 -46.22
N LEU A 260 -5.93 6.48 -45.16
CA LEU A 260 -4.85 7.02 -44.29
C LEU A 260 -4.95 6.59 -42.83
N LEU A 261 -5.79 5.61 -42.51
CA LEU A 261 -5.91 5.00 -41.16
C LEU A 261 -5.48 3.52 -41.11
N GLY A 262 -4.76 3.07 -42.09
CA GLY A 262 -4.07 1.79 -42.10
C GLY A 262 -2.57 2.02 -41.93
N GLU A 263 -2.04 1.64 -40.76
CA GLU A 263 -0.61 1.51 -40.39
C GLU A 263 -0.19 2.38 -39.20
N CYS A 264 -0.86 2.20 -38.08
CA CYS A 264 -0.29 2.44 -36.75
C CYS A 264 -0.65 1.29 -35.79
N THR A 265 -0.45 0.06 -36.23
CA THR A 265 -0.44 -1.15 -35.40
C THR A 265 0.80 -1.97 -35.76
N ASP A 266 1.96 -1.44 -35.37
CA ASP A 266 3.09 -2.29 -35.04
C ASP A 266 3.65 -1.75 -33.72
N GLY A 267 3.09 -2.25 -32.61
CA GLY A 267 3.83 -2.38 -31.38
C GLY A 267 5.09 -3.16 -31.75
N ALA A 268 6.23 -2.46 -31.76
CA ALA A 268 7.51 -3.10 -31.94
C ALA A 268 7.67 -4.11 -30.79
N ALA A 269 7.27 -5.36 -31.04
CA ALA A 269 7.74 -6.49 -30.31
C ALA A 269 9.27 -6.39 -30.31
N ALA A 270 9.87 -6.50 -29.14
CA ALA A 270 11.31 -6.70 -29.01
C ALA A 270 11.73 -7.82 -29.99
N PRO A 271 12.92 -7.73 -30.61
CA PRO A 271 13.36 -8.72 -31.56
C PRO A 271 13.28 -10.11 -30.89
N PRO A 272 12.79 -11.17 -31.58
CA PRO A 272 12.66 -12.50 -31.03
C PRO A 272 14.07 -12.99 -30.66
N GLY A 273 14.33 -13.12 -29.32
CA GLY A 273 15.60 -13.60 -28.77
C GLY A 273 16.13 -12.87 -27.54
N GLN A 274 15.46 -11.86 -27.01
CA GLN A 274 15.74 -11.28 -25.69
C GLN A 274 14.45 -11.29 -24.86
N GLU A 275 14.07 -12.46 -24.37
CA GLU A 275 13.17 -12.58 -23.24
C GLU A 275 13.95 -12.09 -22.03
N GLY A 276 13.57 -10.95 -21.43
CA GLY A 276 14.09 -10.51 -20.14
C GLY A 276 13.70 -11.50 -19.05
N PRO A 277 14.25 -11.35 -17.81
CA PRO A 277 13.97 -12.26 -16.70
C PRO A 277 12.47 -12.46 -16.48
N ALA A 278 12.08 -13.70 -16.18
CA ALA A 278 10.67 -14.08 -16.05
C ALA A 278 10.03 -13.66 -14.72
N PHE A 279 10.84 -13.52 -13.65
CA PHE A 279 10.37 -13.30 -12.29
C PHE A 279 11.00 -12.07 -11.64
N GLU A 280 10.17 -11.34 -10.89
CA GLU A 280 10.60 -10.42 -9.84
C GLU A 280 10.62 -11.17 -8.51
N VAL A 281 11.70 -11.08 -7.75
CA VAL A 281 11.84 -11.64 -6.41
C VAL A 281 12.21 -10.54 -5.44
N ILE A 282 11.37 -10.36 -4.40
CA ILE A 282 11.56 -9.38 -3.32
C ILE A 282 11.51 -10.11 -1.99
N TYR A 283 12.45 -9.83 -1.08
CA TYR A 283 12.37 -10.32 0.29
C TYR A 283 13.12 -9.41 1.27
N LEU A 284 12.69 -9.41 2.54
CA LEU A 284 13.47 -8.90 3.65
C LEU A 284 14.45 -9.96 4.11
N LEU A 285 15.67 -9.55 4.46
CA LEU A 285 16.74 -10.45 4.86
C LEU A 285 17.41 -9.97 6.15
N GLU A 286 17.44 -10.83 7.17
CA GLU A 286 18.28 -10.65 8.33
C GLU A 286 19.65 -11.30 8.06
N ALA A 287 20.67 -10.46 7.85
CA ALA A 287 22.03 -10.91 7.52
C ALA A 287 23.08 -9.87 7.88
N GLY A 288 24.29 -10.31 8.17
CA GLY A 288 25.44 -9.41 8.35
C GLY A 288 26.00 -8.92 7.01
N ASP A 289 26.63 -7.75 7.03
CA ASP A 289 27.12 -7.02 5.85
C ASP A 289 27.99 -7.90 4.92
N ALA A 290 28.94 -8.67 5.49
CA ALA A 290 29.82 -9.54 4.70
C ALA A 290 29.05 -10.70 3.99
N ALA A 291 27.91 -11.14 4.52
CA ALA A 291 27.07 -12.13 3.86
C ALA A 291 26.29 -11.50 2.71
N VAL A 292 25.86 -10.25 2.89
CA VAL A 292 25.12 -9.51 1.86
C VAL A 292 26.01 -9.14 0.66
N GLU A 293 27.29 -8.84 0.87
CA GLU A 293 28.22 -8.63 -0.26
C GLU A 293 28.34 -9.88 -1.14
N ARG A 294 28.48 -11.06 -0.53
CA ARG A 294 28.49 -12.33 -1.29
C ARG A 294 27.15 -12.64 -1.96
N LEU A 295 26.05 -12.26 -1.30
CA LEU A 295 24.72 -12.38 -1.87
C LEU A 295 24.56 -11.52 -3.12
N ARG A 296 25.05 -10.27 -3.10
CA ARG A 296 25.04 -9.36 -4.26
C ARG A 296 25.73 -9.99 -5.46
N GLU A 297 26.95 -10.50 -5.27
CA GLU A 297 27.71 -11.17 -6.34
C GLU A 297 26.97 -12.38 -6.92
N ARG A 298 26.29 -13.14 -6.06
CA ARG A 298 25.53 -14.31 -6.49
C ARG A 298 24.24 -13.95 -7.22
N LEU A 299 23.48 -12.98 -6.73
CA LEU A 299 22.24 -12.54 -7.36
C LEU A 299 22.51 -11.82 -8.68
N ASP A 300 23.60 -11.06 -8.78
CA ASP A 300 24.03 -10.40 -10.00
C ASP A 300 24.34 -11.39 -11.13
N ALA A 301 24.80 -12.58 -10.77
CA ALA A 301 25.03 -13.67 -11.72
C ALA A 301 23.75 -14.44 -12.12
N LEU A 302 22.66 -14.31 -11.34
CA LEU A 302 21.39 -15.01 -11.58
C LEU A 302 20.40 -14.19 -12.41
N GLY A 303 20.55 -12.86 -12.44
CA GLY A 303 19.59 -12.01 -13.12
C GLY A 303 20.03 -10.57 -13.26
N ASP A 304 19.08 -9.68 -13.46
CA ASP A 304 19.33 -8.25 -13.63
C ASP A 304 18.47 -7.41 -12.66
N SER A 305 18.51 -6.08 -12.83
CA SER A 305 17.77 -5.13 -12.00
C SER A 305 17.96 -5.33 -10.49
N LEU A 306 19.14 -5.82 -10.09
CA LEU A 306 19.46 -6.09 -8.69
C LEU A 306 19.59 -4.80 -7.89
N VAL A 307 18.78 -4.69 -6.84
CA VAL A 307 18.81 -3.63 -5.84
C VAL A 307 18.81 -4.26 -4.46
N VAL A 308 19.85 -3.97 -3.66
CA VAL A 308 19.94 -4.44 -2.27
C VAL A 308 20.15 -3.25 -1.36
N VAL A 309 19.15 -2.95 -0.56
CA VAL A 309 19.13 -1.80 0.35
C VAL A 309 18.99 -2.25 1.80
N GLY A 310 19.60 -1.51 2.71
CA GLY A 310 19.53 -1.86 4.11
C GLY A 310 20.84 -1.62 4.85
N GLY A 311 21.00 -2.31 5.98
CA GLY A 311 22.13 -2.27 6.91
C GLY A 311 21.66 -2.53 8.33
N ASP A 312 22.58 -2.53 9.29
CA ASP A 312 22.30 -2.81 10.70
C ASP A 312 21.60 -4.18 10.89
N GLY A 313 21.93 -5.14 9.99
CA GLY A 313 21.43 -6.51 10.04
C GLY A 313 20.09 -6.73 9.31
N LEU A 314 19.43 -5.69 8.79
CA LEU A 314 18.17 -5.79 8.04
C LEU A 314 18.32 -5.23 6.63
N TRP A 315 17.95 -6.05 5.63
CA TRP A 315 18.09 -5.74 4.23
C TRP A 315 16.79 -6.00 3.48
N ASN A 316 16.53 -5.21 2.44
CA ASN A 316 15.52 -5.47 1.43
C ASN A 316 16.25 -5.82 0.14
N VAL A 317 15.92 -6.97 -0.43
CA VAL A 317 16.50 -7.50 -1.66
C VAL A 317 15.43 -7.51 -2.75
N HIS A 318 15.78 -6.97 -3.91
CA HIS A 318 14.95 -6.94 -5.10
C HIS A 318 15.80 -7.37 -6.29
N VAL A 319 15.37 -8.36 -7.05
CA VAL A 319 16.08 -8.87 -8.21
C VAL A 319 15.10 -9.43 -9.26
N HIS A 320 15.45 -9.28 -10.53
CA HIS A 320 14.75 -9.92 -11.64
C HIS A 320 15.55 -11.13 -12.12
N VAL A 321 14.94 -12.32 -12.13
CA VAL A 321 15.61 -13.58 -12.42
C VAL A 321 14.73 -14.52 -13.26
N ASP A 322 15.35 -15.47 -13.93
CA ASP A 322 14.64 -16.59 -14.56
C ASP A 322 14.37 -17.73 -13.59
N ASP A 323 15.22 -17.89 -12.57
CA ASP A 323 15.06 -18.88 -11.51
C ASP A 323 14.82 -18.22 -10.16
N ALA A 324 13.54 -18.04 -9.83
CA ALA A 324 13.12 -17.47 -8.55
C ALA A 324 13.55 -18.34 -7.35
N GLY A 325 13.63 -19.67 -7.52
CA GLY A 325 14.08 -20.58 -6.49
C GLY A 325 15.54 -20.33 -6.12
N ALA A 326 16.41 -20.21 -7.11
CA ALA A 326 17.84 -19.93 -6.90
C ALA A 326 18.07 -18.58 -6.19
N ALA A 327 17.24 -17.55 -6.49
CA ALA A 327 17.33 -16.26 -5.82
C ALA A 327 16.92 -16.33 -4.33
N VAL A 328 15.90 -17.12 -3.99
CA VAL A 328 15.48 -17.36 -2.60
C VAL A 328 16.53 -18.20 -1.85
N GLU A 329 17.05 -19.25 -2.47
CA GLU A 329 18.12 -20.10 -1.89
C GLU A 329 19.37 -19.29 -1.58
N ALA A 330 19.77 -18.38 -2.47
CA ALA A 330 20.87 -17.45 -2.22
C ALA A 330 20.62 -16.59 -0.97
N GLY A 331 19.39 -16.15 -0.76
CA GLY A 331 18.97 -15.43 0.45
C GLY A 331 19.07 -16.29 1.71
N ILE A 332 18.64 -17.57 1.64
CA ILE A 332 18.72 -18.53 2.77
C ILE A 332 20.18 -18.81 3.16
N GLU A 333 21.08 -18.93 2.19
CA GLU A 333 22.51 -19.12 2.44
C GLU A 333 23.18 -17.88 3.06
N ALA A 334 22.69 -16.68 2.73
CA ALA A 334 23.21 -15.43 3.26
C ALA A 334 22.69 -15.13 4.67
N GLY A 335 21.46 -15.56 5.01
CA GLY A 335 20.84 -15.26 6.29
C GLY A 335 19.42 -15.82 6.41
N ARG A 336 18.52 -15.02 6.98
CA ARG A 336 17.11 -15.39 7.17
C ARG A 336 16.21 -14.51 6.31
N PRO A 337 15.83 -14.96 5.10
CA PRO A 337 14.84 -14.25 4.29
C PRO A 337 13.43 -14.44 4.85
N TYR A 338 12.59 -13.42 4.76
CA TYR A 338 11.19 -13.45 5.13
C TYR A 338 10.40 -12.40 4.33
N ARG A 339 9.07 -12.45 4.35
CA ARG A 339 8.19 -11.64 3.49
C ARG A 339 8.54 -11.79 2.00
N ILE A 340 8.86 -13.03 1.60
CA ILE A 340 9.27 -13.33 0.24
C ILE A 340 8.08 -13.14 -0.70
N ARG A 341 8.28 -12.37 -1.77
CA ARG A 341 7.34 -12.18 -2.87
C ARG A 341 8.00 -12.61 -4.16
N ILE A 342 7.26 -13.32 -4.96
CA ILE A 342 7.69 -13.76 -6.30
C ILE A 342 6.55 -13.38 -7.24
N THR A 343 6.84 -12.47 -8.19
CA THR A 343 5.91 -12.03 -9.22
C THR A 343 6.45 -12.48 -10.57
N HIS A 344 5.65 -13.13 -11.40
CA HIS A 344 6.04 -13.49 -12.75
C HIS A 344 5.60 -12.40 -13.72
N PHE A 345 6.51 -11.83 -14.51
CA PHE A 345 6.21 -10.74 -15.46
C PHE A 345 5.25 -11.14 -16.59
N GLY A 346 5.22 -12.42 -16.97
CA GLY A 346 4.30 -12.94 -17.98
C GLY A 346 3.02 -13.59 -17.42
N ALA A 347 2.89 -13.66 -16.09
CA ALA A 347 1.76 -14.33 -15.44
C ALA A 347 0.59 -13.38 -15.12
N GLY A 348 0.00 -12.83 -16.16
CA GLY A 348 -1.44 -12.89 -16.19
C GLY A 348 -1.84 -14.37 -16.42
N ASP A 349 -2.00 -15.16 -15.36
CA ASP A 349 -2.44 -16.56 -15.39
C ASP A 349 -1.50 -17.61 -16.06
N VAL A 350 -0.66 -18.30 -15.29
CA VAL A 350 -0.02 -19.54 -15.72
C VAL A 350 -0.48 -20.73 -14.90
N HIS A 351 -1.55 -21.35 -15.36
CA HIS A 351 -1.70 -22.80 -15.33
C HIS A 351 -2.39 -23.24 -16.62
N THR A 352 -1.61 -23.36 -17.72
CA THR A 352 -1.90 -24.33 -18.78
C THR A 352 -0.80 -24.33 -19.84
N THR A 353 -0.30 -25.52 -20.13
CA THR A 353 0.51 -25.94 -21.27
C THR A 353 -0.06 -25.53 -22.63
N GLY A 354 0.85 -25.16 -23.53
CA GLY A 354 0.69 -24.72 -24.91
C GLY A 354 -0.56 -25.17 -25.66
N ALA A 355 -1.40 -24.20 -25.95
CA ALA A 355 -2.28 -24.11 -27.10
C ALA A 355 -2.66 -22.63 -27.24
N GLU A 356 -2.69 -22.14 -28.47
CA GLU A 356 -3.07 -20.77 -28.84
C GLU A 356 -4.26 -20.25 -28.03
N ARG A 357 -4.00 -19.26 -27.11
CA ARG A 357 -5.08 -18.66 -26.31
C ARG A 357 -5.60 -17.42 -27.00
N ARG A 358 -6.87 -17.48 -27.39
CA ARG A 358 -7.70 -16.28 -27.53
C ARG A 358 -7.69 -15.49 -26.22
N PRO A 359 -7.72 -14.14 -26.23
CA PRO A 359 -7.86 -13.34 -25.02
C PRO A 359 -9.02 -13.88 -24.18
N ARG A 360 -8.78 -14.21 -22.91
CA ARG A 360 -9.86 -14.64 -22.01
C ARG A 360 -10.87 -13.50 -21.93
N GLU A 361 -12.12 -13.75 -22.25
CA GLU A 361 -13.18 -12.78 -21.99
C GLU A 361 -13.23 -12.52 -20.47
N ARG A 362 -13.24 -11.24 -20.08
CA ARG A 362 -13.43 -10.85 -18.69
C ARG A 362 -14.73 -11.48 -18.18
N ALA A 363 -14.70 -12.04 -16.98
CA ALA A 363 -15.91 -12.45 -16.29
C ALA A 363 -16.90 -11.27 -16.25
N GLN A 364 -18.19 -11.56 -16.31
CA GLN A 364 -19.20 -10.49 -16.23
C GLN A 364 -19.10 -9.81 -14.87
N ARG A 365 -19.04 -10.61 -13.79
CA ARG A 365 -19.00 -10.10 -12.40
C ARG A 365 -18.10 -10.95 -11.51
N ALA A 366 -17.52 -10.29 -10.50
CA ALA A 366 -16.80 -10.94 -9.40
C ALA A 366 -17.06 -10.20 -8.08
N VAL A 367 -16.88 -10.91 -6.97
CA VAL A 367 -16.87 -10.34 -5.62
C VAL A 367 -15.45 -10.36 -5.10
N VAL A 368 -14.99 -9.24 -4.54
CA VAL A 368 -13.70 -9.11 -3.83
C VAL A 368 -14.00 -8.81 -2.38
N ALA A 369 -13.47 -9.61 -1.46
CA ALA A 369 -13.75 -9.48 -0.03
C ALA A 369 -12.45 -9.42 0.79
N VAL A 370 -12.39 -8.52 1.75
CA VAL A 370 -11.35 -8.53 2.78
C VAL A 370 -11.79 -9.47 3.89
N VAL A 371 -10.91 -10.36 4.33
CA VAL A 371 -11.21 -11.37 5.34
C VAL A 371 -10.13 -11.42 6.43
N PRO A 372 -10.51 -11.54 7.71
CA PRO A 372 -9.57 -11.43 8.84
C PRO A 372 -8.77 -12.72 9.14
N GLY A 373 -9.02 -13.82 8.43
CA GLY A 373 -8.36 -15.10 8.71
C GLY A 373 -8.42 -16.08 7.54
N GLU A 374 -7.51 -17.05 7.55
CA GLU A 374 -7.37 -18.05 6.47
C GLU A 374 -8.60 -18.98 6.37
N GLY A 375 -9.25 -19.30 7.49
CA GLY A 375 -10.47 -20.11 7.49
C GLY A 375 -11.62 -19.41 6.75
N LEU A 376 -11.82 -18.12 7.02
CA LEU A 376 -12.79 -17.32 6.27
C LEU A 376 -12.38 -17.11 4.81
N ALA A 377 -11.09 -16.99 4.51
CA ALA A 377 -10.62 -16.89 3.13
C ALA A 377 -11.02 -18.13 2.31
N GLY A 378 -10.91 -19.34 2.90
CA GLY A 378 -11.40 -20.58 2.30
C GLY A 378 -12.90 -20.52 2.00
N LEU A 379 -13.72 -20.16 2.99
CA LEU A 379 -15.18 -20.05 2.86
C LEU A 379 -15.58 -19.07 1.75
N TYR A 380 -15.00 -17.88 1.74
CA TYR A 380 -15.30 -16.87 0.72
C TYR A 380 -14.85 -17.31 -0.68
N THR A 381 -13.71 -18.01 -0.78
CA THR A 381 -13.18 -18.52 -2.05
C THR A 381 -14.07 -19.64 -2.59
N GLU A 382 -14.55 -20.55 -1.74
CA GLU A 382 -15.50 -21.59 -2.11
C GLU A 382 -16.83 -21.02 -2.61
N ALA A 383 -17.26 -19.88 -2.04
CA ALA A 383 -18.41 -19.12 -2.49
C ALA A 383 -18.14 -18.26 -3.75
N GLY A 384 -16.95 -18.36 -4.36
CA GLY A 384 -16.59 -17.69 -5.62
C GLY A 384 -16.01 -16.29 -5.48
N ALA A 385 -15.72 -15.81 -4.27
CA ALA A 385 -15.11 -14.51 -4.07
C ALA A 385 -13.57 -14.55 -4.17
N THR A 386 -12.98 -13.47 -4.68
CA THR A 386 -11.54 -13.21 -4.59
C THR A 386 -11.25 -12.59 -3.22
N THR A 387 -10.38 -13.20 -2.44
CA THR A 387 -10.11 -12.77 -1.06
C THR A 387 -8.82 -11.96 -0.93
N VAL A 388 -8.84 -11.00 0.00
CA VAL A 388 -7.68 -10.25 0.51
C VAL A 388 -7.59 -10.50 2.00
N LEU A 389 -6.49 -11.09 2.44
CA LEU A 389 -6.30 -11.43 3.85
C LEU A 389 -5.88 -10.18 4.64
N ALA A 390 -6.71 -9.77 5.60
CA ALA A 390 -6.33 -8.79 6.62
C ALA A 390 -5.66 -9.52 7.79
N ARG A 391 -4.44 -9.09 8.13
CA ARG A 391 -3.73 -9.62 9.30
C ARG A 391 -3.95 -8.71 10.51
N PRO A 392 -4.02 -9.25 11.73
CA PRO A 392 -4.10 -8.43 12.94
C PRO A 392 -2.97 -7.40 12.97
N GLY A 393 -3.31 -6.11 13.12
CA GLY A 393 -2.34 -5.01 13.12
C GLY A 393 -1.74 -4.63 11.76
N GLU A 394 -2.08 -5.34 10.68
CA GLU A 394 -1.62 -5.05 9.31
C GLU A 394 -2.82 -5.00 8.34
N PRO A 395 -3.64 -3.94 8.36
CA PRO A 395 -4.77 -3.82 7.45
C PRO A 395 -4.27 -3.71 6.00
N PRO A 396 -5.01 -4.27 5.01
CA PRO A 396 -4.61 -4.20 3.62
C PRO A 396 -4.63 -2.76 3.11
N ALA A 397 -3.60 -2.38 2.39
CA ALA A 397 -3.51 -1.08 1.73
C ALA A 397 -4.45 -1.00 0.51
N SER A 398 -4.80 0.23 0.08
CA SER A 398 -5.65 0.43 -1.11
C SER A 398 -5.09 -0.25 -2.36
N GLY A 399 -3.77 -0.24 -2.55
CA GLY A 399 -3.11 -0.94 -3.66
C GLY A 399 -3.30 -2.46 -3.65
N GLU A 400 -3.38 -3.10 -2.48
CA GLU A 400 -3.66 -4.54 -2.37
C GLU A 400 -5.10 -4.85 -2.81
N LEU A 401 -6.06 -3.97 -2.47
CA LEU A 401 -7.44 -4.07 -2.91
C LEU A 401 -7.56 -3.86 -4.43
N VAL A 402 -6.85 -2.89 -4.99
CA VAL A 402 -6.77 -2.66 -6.44
C VAL A 402 -6.23 -3.90 -7.16
N GLN A 403 -5.14 -4.49 -6.66
CA GLN A 403 -4.59 -5.71 -7.23
C GLN A 403 -5.57 -6.89 -7.13
N ALA A 404 -6.32 -7.00 -6.03
CA ALA A 404 -7.34 -8.04 -5.89
C ALA A 404 -8.47 -7.86 -6.92
N VAL A 405 -8.93 -6.62 -7.15
CA VAL A 405 -9.93 -6.31 -8.19
C VAL A 405 -9.40 -6.65 -9.59
N ARG A 406 -8.14 -6.32 -9.88
CA ARG A 406 -7.50 -6.69 -11.16
C ARG A 406 -7.39 -8.22 -11.33
N ARG A 407 -6.99 -8.95 -10.26
CA ARG A 407 -6.93 -10.43 -10.28
C ARG A 407 -8.29 -11.08 -10.50
N ALA A 408 -9.36 -10.48 -10.01
CA ALA A 408 -10.72 -10.97 -10.25
C ALA A 408 -11.13 -10.95 -11.73
N HIS A 409 -10.42 -10.20 -12.57
CA HIS A 409 -10.54 -10.15 -14.03
C HIS A 409 -11.99 -10.06 -14.53
N ALA A 410 -12.77 -9.16 -13.91
CA ALA A 410 -14.19 -8.97 -14.21
C ALA A 410 -14.47 -7.57 -14.79
N ARG A 411 -15.62 -7.40 -15.44
CA ARG A 411 -16.11 -6.10 -15.92
C ARG A 411 -16.83 -5.34 -14.82
N GLU A 412 -17.46 -6.07 -13.91
CA GLU A 412 -18.20 -5.57 -12.76
C GLU A 412 -17.66 -6.24 -11.50
N VAL A 413 -17.40 -5.47 -10.46
CA VAL A 413 -16.85 -5.97 -9.19
C VAL A 413 -17.66 -5.43 -8.02
N VAL A 414 -18.00 -6.30 -7.08
CA VAL A 414 -18.52 -5.93 -5.77
C VAL A 414 -17.39 -6.03 -4.76
N LEU A 415 -17.11 -4.96 -4.03
CA LEU A 415 -16.06 -4.91 -3.01
C LEU A 415 -16.68 -4.90 -1.61
N LEU A 416 -16.28 -5.88 -0.78
CA LEU A 416 -16.71 -6.08 0.61
C LEU A 416 -15.52 -5.84 1.55
N PRO A 417 -15.40 -4.69 2.22
CA PRO A 417 -14.29 -4.40 3.13
C PRO A 417 -14.32 -5.21 4.42
N ASN A 418 -15.50 -5.59 4.92
CA ASN A 418 -15.72 -6.40 6.12
C ASN A 418 -15.10 -5.85 7.42
N ASP A 419 -14.75 -4.57 7.39
CA ASP A 419 -14.14 -3.84 8.50
C ASP A 419 -14.51 -2.35 8.35
N ALA A 420 -14.94 -1.74 9.45
CA ALA A 420 -15.33 -0.33 9.46
C ALA A 420 -14.16 0.61 9.12
N ASP A 421 -12.96 0.28 9.58
CA ASP A 421 -11.75 1.08 9.39
C ASP A 421 -11.23 1.04 7.95
N LEU A 422 -11.55 -0.03 7.21
CA LEU A 422 -11.17 -0.20 5.80
C LEU A 422 -12.08 0.56 4.83
N ARG A 423 -13.14 1.21 5.29
CA ARG A 423 -14.11 1.89 4.43
C ARG A 423 -13.45 2.91 3.49
N HIS A 424 -12.56 3.76 4.02
CA HIS A 424 -11.87 4.78 3.23
C HIS A 424 -10.85 4.18 2.26
N THR A 425 -10.11 3.17 2.70
CA THR A 425 -9.15 2.43 1.88
C THR A 425 -9.84 1.73 0.72
N ALA A 426 -10.98 1.06 0.98
CA ALA A 426 -11.77 0.39 -0.04
C ALA A 426 -12.43 1.39 -1.02
N ALA A 427 -12.88 2.56 -0.54
CA ALA A 427 -13.42 3.61 -1.40
C ALA A 427 -12.34 4.16 -2.34
N ALA A 428 -11.14 4.42 -1.84
CA ALA A 428 -10.01 4.86 -2.66
C ALA A 428 -9.63 3.82 -3.73
N ALA A 429 -9.58 2.54 -3.36
CA ALA A 429 -9.34 1.45 -4.30
C ALA A 429 -10.44 1.37 -5.37
N ALA A 430 -11.72 1.48 -4.98
CA ALA A 430 -12.84 1.47 -5.91
C ALA A 430 -12.80 2.63 -6.91
N GLU A 431 -12.47 3.85 -6.46
CA GLU A 431 -12.30 4.99 -7.36
C GLU A 431 -11.18 4.78 -8.37
N GLN A 432 -10.05 4.24 -7.89
CA GLN A 432 -8.92 3.98 -8.77
C GLN A 432 -9.29 3.00 -9.90
N VAL A 433 -9.87 1.84 -9.58
CA VAL A 433 -10.17 0.84 -10.61
C VAL A 433 -11.35 1.24 -11.52
N ARG A 434 -12.21 2.20 -11.10
CA ARG A 434 -13.21 2.81 -11.98
C ARG A 434 -12.58 3.60 -13.12
N THR A 435 -11.44 4.24 -12.91
CA THR A 435 -10.70 4.94 -13.97
C THR A 435 -10.17 3.96 -15.02
N GLU A 436 -9.99 2.69 -14.67
CA GLU A 436 -9.56 1.61 -15.57
C GLU A 436 -10.74 0.98 -16.36
N GLY A 437 -11.94 1.54 -16.24
CA GLY A 437 -13.14 1.07 -16.92
C GLY A 437 -13.80 -0.15 -16.27
N ILE A 438 -13.43 -0.50 -15.03
CA ILE A 438 -14.11 -1.54 -14.24
C ILE A 438 -15.25 -0.90 -13.46
N ARG A 439 -16.45 -1.46 -13.58
CA ARG A 439 -17.60 -1.02 -12.80
C ARG A 439 -17.52 -1.58 -11.38
N VAL A 440 -17.28 -0.74 -10.36
CA VAL A 440 -17.13 -1.20 -8.98
C VAL A 440 -18.24 -0.64 -8.09
N ALA A 441 -18.87 -1.53 -7.33
CA ALA A 441 -19.75 -1.20 -6.22
C ALA A 441 -19.08 -1.57 -4.90
N LEU A 442 -19.05 -0.62 -3.96
CA LEU A 442 -18.58 -0.84 -2.59
C LEU A 442 -19.80 -1.04 -1.69
N ILE A 443 -19.91 -2.22 -1.07
CA ILE A 443 -20.90 -2.48 -0.02
C ILE A 443 -20.22 -2.24 1.34
N PRO A 444 -20.70 -1.31 2.17
CA PRO A 444 -19.99 -0.89 3.38
C PRO A 444 -20.18 -1.88 4.54
N THR A 445 -19.75 -3.12 4.36
CA THR A 445 -19.72 -4.15 5.41
C THR A 445 -18.69 -3.80 6.48
N ARG A 446 -19.05 -3.97 7.75
CA ARG A 446 -18.23 -3.65 8.92
C ARG A 446 -17.69 -4.88 9.63
N SER A 447 -18.18 -6.06 9.26
CA SER A 447 -17.78 -7.35 9.81
C SER A 447 -17.86 -8.42 8.74
N ALA A 448 -17.03 -9.46 8.89
CA ALA A 448 -17.05 -10.59 7.96
C ALA A 448 -18.41 -11.33 7.94
N VAL A 449 -19.17 -11.34 9.03
CA VAL A 449 -20.51 -11.95 9.03
C VAL A 449 -21.49 -11.20 8.13
N GLN A 450 -21.37 -9.87 8.02
CA GLN A 450 -22.15 -9.08 7.06
C GLN A 450 -21.75 -9.38 5.61
N GLY A 451 -20.46 -9.62 5.37
CA GLY A 451 -19.98 -10.03 4.06
C GLY A 451 -20.43 -11.43 3.66
N ILE A 452 -20.52 -12.37 4.61
CA ILE A 452 -21.09 -13.72 4.41
C ILE A 452 -22.56 -13.58 3.95
N ALA A 453 -23.35 -12.81 4.67
CA ALA A 453 -24.76 -12.57 4.34
C ALA A 453 -24.93 -11.92 2.95
N ALA A 454 -24.10 -10.92 2.63
CA ALA A 454 -24.08 -10.31 1.30
C ALA A 454 -23.76 -11.34 0.20
N LEU A 455 -22.76 -12.18 0.44
CA LEU A 455 -22.30 -13.18 -0.53
C LEU A 455 -23.33 -14.32 -0.72
N ALA A 456 -24.06 -14.67 0.33
CA ALA A 456 -25.11 -15.70 0.28
C ALA A 456 -26.27 -15.36 -0.67
N VAL A 457 -26.54 -14.08 -0.90
CA VAL A 457 -27.60 -13.61 -1.82
C VAL A 457 -27.07 -13.15 -3.19
N HIS A 458 -25.76 -13.30 -3.42
CA HIS A 458 -25.12 -12.94 -4.69
C HIS A 458 -25.57 -13.85 -5.81
N GLU A 459 -26.05 -13.25 -6.89
CA GLU A 459 -26.46 -13.95 -8.12
C GLU A 459 -25.75 -13.35 -9.35
N PRO A 460 -24.73 -14.03 -9.92
CA PRO A 460 -23.95 -13.52 -11.05
C PRO A 460 -24.79 -13.17 -12.29
N ASP A 461 -25.91 -13.85 -12.50
CA ASP A 461 -26.79 -13.68 -13.67
C ASP A 461 -27.80 -12.53 -13.50
N ARG A 462 -27.97 -12.01 -12.29
CA ARG A 462 -28.83 -10.86 -12.01
C ARG A 462 -28.21 -9.57 -12.56
N ARG A 463 -29.01 -8.53 -12.84
CA ARG A 463 -28.44 -7.22 -13.21
C ARG A 463 -27.57 -6.67 -12.07
N PHE A 464 -26.44 -6.03 -12.42
CA PHE A 464 -25.46 -5.57 -11.42
C PHE A 464 -26.07 -4.72 -10.31
N ASP A 465 -26.88 -3.72 -10.67
CA ASP A 465 -27.49 -2.85 -9.68
C ASP A 465 -28.48 -3.56 -8.76
N GLU A 466 -29.24 -4.52 -9.31
CA GLU A 466 -30.20 -5.33 -8.55
C GLU A 466 -29.49 -6.28 -7.58
N ASP A 467 -28.38 -6.88 -8.02
CA ASP A 467 -27.55 -7.74 -7.18
C ASP A 467 -26.86 -6.94 -6.05
N VAL A 468 -26.28 -5.77 -6.37
CA VAL A 468 -25.70 -4.87 -5.37
C VAL A 468 -26.73 -4.42 -4.34
N VAL A 469 -27.96 -4.12 -4.75
CA VAL A 469 -29.06 -3.77 -3.84
C VAL A 469 -29.41 -4.95 -2.94
N SER A 470 -29.54 -6.16 -3.49
CA SER A 470 -29.81 -7.37 -2.73
C SER A 470 -28.72 -7.67 -1.71
N MET A 471 -27.45 -7.65 -2.14
CA MET A 471 -26.28 -7.85 -1.28
C MET A 471 -26.18 -6.77 -0.18
N THR A 472 -26.44 -5.50 -0.53
CA THR A 472 -26.44 -4.39 0.44
C THR A 472 -27.55 -4.55 1.47
N SER A 473 -28.74 -4.99 1.04
CA SER A 473 -29.87 -5.24 1.92
C SER A 473 -29.58 -6.37 2.92
N ALA A 474 -29.01 -7.49 2.45
CA ALA A 474 -28.63 -8.61 3.32
C ALA A 474 -27.54 -8.19 4.32
N ALA A 475 -26.48 -7.52 3.86
CA ALA A 475 -25.45 -6.99 4.76
C ALA A 475 -26.01 -6.03 5.81
N GLY A 476 -26.95 -5.15 5.40
CA GLY A 476 -27.58 -4.17 6.30
C GLY A 476 -28.58 -4.79 7.28
N ALA A 477 -29.22 -5.91 6.94
CA ALA A 477 -30.11 -6.66 7.82
C ALA A 477 -29.35 -7.47 8.87
N THR A 478 -28.11 -7.88 8.58
CA THR A 478 -27.27 -8.65 9.48
C THR A 478 -26.65 -7.75 10.57
N ARG A 479 -27.10 -7.92 11.79
CA ARG A 479 -26.48 -7.33 12.99
C ARG A 479 -25.22 -8.11 13.33
N TYR A 480 -24.18 -7.45 13.79
CA TYR A 480 -22.92 -8.11 14.10
C TYR A 480 -22.44 -7.78 15.52
N ALA A 481 -21.73 -8.72 16.09
CA ALA A 481 -21.01 -8.54 17.33
C ALA A 481 -19.66 -9.28 17.27
N GLU A 482 -18.81 -8.93 18.21
CA GLU A 482 -17.46 -9.45 18.32
C GLU A 482 -17.11 -9.67 19.77
N VAL A 483 -16.40 -10.77 20.06
CA VAL A 483 -15.82 -11.04 21.38
C VAL A 483 -14.30 -11.00 21.24
N THR A 484 -13.65 -10.16 22.05
CA THR A 484 -12.20 -9.96 22.03
C THR A 484 -11.64 -9.82 23.43
N VAL A 485 -10.32 -9.74 23.58
CA VAL A 485 -9.64 -9.50 24.87
C VAL A 485 -9.11 -8.07 24.90
N ALA A 486 -9.35 -7.36 26.00
CA ALA A 486 -8.81 -6.03 26.20
C ALA A 486 -7.28 -6.07 26.33
N GLU A 487 -6.57 -5.38 25.46
CA GLU A 487 -5.10 -5.27 25.51
C GLU A 487 -4.62 -4.35 26.64
N ARG A 488 -5.43 -3.37 27.00
CA ARG A 488 -5.12 -2.34 28.00
C ARG A 488 -6.36 -1.86 28.73
N GLN A 489 -6.14 -1.21 29.87
CA GLN A 489 -7.23 -0.51 30.57
C GLN A 489 -7.78 0.62 29.67
N SER A 490 -9.10 0.69 29.56
CA SER A 490 -9.79 1.70 28.77
C SER A 490 -11.17 2.05 29.35
N TRP A 491 -11.63 3.26 29.05
CA TRP A 491 -13.01 3.67 29.32
C TRP A 491 -13.88 3.28 28.13
N THR A 492 -14.97 2.58 28.41
CA THR A 492 -15.94 2.12 27.40
C THR A 492 -17.35 2.50 27.79
N MET A 493 -18.30 2.31 26.88
CA MET A 493 -19.73 2.55 27.17
C MET A 493 -20.27 1.60 28.26
N ALA A 494 -19.69 0.40 28.41
CA ALA A 494 -20.06 -0.57 29.45
C ALA A 494 -19.34 -0.36 30.81
N GLY A 495 -18.36 0.54 30.87
CA GLY A 495 -17.57 0.82 32.06
C GLY A 495 -16.07 0.83 31.79
N ILE A 496 -15.26 0.64 32.84
CA ILE A 496 -13.80 0.57 32.75
C ILE A 496 -13.41 -0.91 32.57
N CYS A 497 -12.73 -1.24 31.46
CA CYS A 497 -12.11 -2.55 31.27
C CYS A 497 -10.64 -2.53 31.74
N GLN A 498 -10.13 -3.69 32.19
CA GLN A 498 -8.73 -3.92 32.47
C GLN A 498 -8.10 -4.76 31.35
N ALA A 499 -6.76 -4.72 31.26
CA ALA A 499 -6.05 -5.64 30.36
C ALA A 499 -6.36 -7.09 30.76
N GLY A 500 -6.74 -7.92 29.78
CA GLY A 500 -7.14 -9.31 29.97
C GLY A 500 -8.63 -9.53 30.17
N ASP A 501 -9.45 -8.49 30.34
CA ASP A 501 -10.91 -8.63 30.37
C ASP A 501 -11.43 -9.08 29.02
N VAL A 502 -12.48 -9.90 29.01
CA VAL A 502 -13.19 -10.30 27.78
C VAL A 502 -14.24 -9.25 27.47
N LEU A 503 -14.15 -8.68 26.28
CA LEU A 503 -15.05 -7.64 25.81
C LEU A 503 -16.03 -8.21 24.78
N GLY A 504 -17.31 -7.95 24.96
CA GLY A 504 -18.35 -8.18 23.95
C GLY A 504 -18.75 -6.85 23.31
N LEU A 505 -18.48 -6.70 22.03
CA LEU A 505 -18.83 -5.51 21.25
C LEU A 505 -20.07 -5.81 20.40
N ILE A 506 -21.03 -4.90 20.36
CA ILE A 506 -22.20 -4.94 19.47
C ILE A 506 -22.14 -3.70 18.59
N ASP A 507 -22.20 -3.87 17.28
CA ASP A 507 -22.06 -2.82 16.27
C ASP A 507 -20.77 -1.97 16.42
N GLY A 508 -19.72 -2.56 17.03
CA GLY A 508 -18.42 -1.91 17.27
C GLY A 508 -18.28 -1.24 18.65
N ASP A 509 -19.37 -1.13 19.42
CA ASP A 509 -19.34 -0.54 20.76
C ASP A 509 -19.27 -1.62 21.86
N VAL A 510 -18.43 -1.41 22.88
CA VAL A 510 -18.32 -2.34 24.02
C VAL A 510 -19.63 -2.33 24.80
N ALA A 511 -20.36 -3.43 24.70
CA ALA A 511 -21.64 -3.64 25.38
C ALA A 511 -21.52 -4.49 26.66
N VAL A 512 -20.53 -5.40 26.73
CA VAL A 512 -20.31 -6.33 27.84
C VAL A 512 -18.84 -6.35 28.21
N ILE A 513 -18.54 -6.34 29.52
CA ILE A 513 -17.19 -6.60 30.05
C ILE A 513 -17.33 -7.85 30.96
N GLY A 514 -16.52 -8.86 30.69
CA GLY A 514 -16.53 -10.13 31.43
C GLY A 514 -15.12 -10.68 31.61
N SER A 515 -15.04 -11.87 32.22
CA SER A 515 -13.77 -12.60 32.43
C SER A 515 -13.76 -13.97 31.76
N ASP A 516 -14.89 -14.40 31.23
CA ASP A 516 -15.06 -15.70 30.57
C ASP A 516 -15.66 -15.54 29.20
N ILE A 517 -15.09 -16.25 28.20
CA ILE A 517 -15.47 -16.12 26.80
C ILE A 517 -16.89 -16.60 26.56
N ALA A 518 -17.26 -17.79 27.10
CA ALA A 518 -18.57 -18.40 26.85
C ALA A 518 -19.69 -17.56 27.48
N VAL A 519 -19.52 -17.10 28.72
CA VAL A 519 -20.50 -16.26 29.42
C VAL A 519 -20.66 -14.89 28.76
N THR A 520 -19.55 -14.29 28.33
CA THR A 520 -19.59 -12.98 27.63
C THR A 520 -20.28 -13.13 26.29
N ALA A 521 -19.93 -14.16 25.51
CA ALA A 521 -20.53 -14.44 24.21
C ALA A 521 -22.04 -14.76 24.34
N GLU A 522 -22.46 -15.55 25.34
CA GLU A 522 -23.87 -15.82 25.62
C GLU A 522 -24.64 -14.52 25.92
N THR A 523 -24.07 -13.67 26.79
CA THR A 523 -24.69 -12.39 27.13
C THR A 523 -24.85 -11.48 25.90
N VAL A 524 -23.86 -11.44 25.01
CA VAL A 524 -23.89 -10.68 23.76
C VAL A 524 -24.98 -11.26 22.85
N LEU A 525 -24.98 -12.57 22.64
CA LEU A 525 -25.94 -13.29 21.80
C LEU A 525 -27.38 -13.08 22.26
N ASP A 526 -27.66 -13.21 23.56
CA ASP A 526 -28.98 -12.98 24.14
C ASP A 526 -29.45 -11.52 23.92
N ARG A 527 -28.54 -10.53 24.05
CA ARG A 527 -28.87 -9.14 23.76
C ARG A 527 -29.22 -8.94 22.29
N MET A 528 -28.47 -9.54 21.37
CA MET A 528 -28.77 -9.46 19.95
C MET A 528 -30.11 -10.13 19.62
N LEU A 529 -30.35 -11.33 20.12
CA LEU A 529 -31.58 -12.09 19.86
C LEU A 529 -32.82 -11.51 20.57
N SER A 530 -32.65 -10.67 21.59
CA SER A 530 -33.77 -9.94 22.21
C SER A 530 -34.50 -9.02 21.23
N ALA A 531 -33.85 -8.58 20.18
CA ALA A 531 -34.43 -7.79 19.08
C ALA A 531 -34.97 -8.66 17.93
N GLY A 532 -35.02 -9.99 18.09
CA GLY A 532 -35.43 -10.97 17.07
C GLY A 532 -34.26 -11.46 16.23
N GLY A 533 -34.50 -12.47 15.42
CA GLY A 533 -33.56 -13.05 14.46
C GLY A 533 -34.08 -14.39 13.97
N GLU A 534 -33.64 -14.81 12.79
CA GLU A 534 -33.99 -16.10 12.17
C GLU A 534 -32.76 -17.00 12.05
N MET A 535 -31.56 -16.41 11.92
CA MET A 535 -30.30 -17.15 11.82
C MET A 535 -29.20 -16.51 12.65
N VAL A 536 -28.39 -17.35 13.29
CA VAL A 536 -27.16 -16.98 14.00
C VAL A 536 -25.97 -17.56 13.27
N THR A 537 -25.03 -16.70 12.88
CA THR A 537 -23.74 -17.09 12.32
C THR A 537 -22.64 -16.89 13.37
N LEU A 538 -21.94 -17.96 13.73
CA LEU A 538 -20.80 -17.93 14.65
C LEU A 538 -19.51 -18.20 13.88
N VAL A 539 -18.50 -17.34 14.02
CA VAL A 539 -17.18 -17.54 13.43
C VAL A 539 -16.13 -17.56 14.55
N LEU A 540 -15.58 -18.75 14.83
CA LEU A 540 -14.63 -18.98 15.91
C LEU A 540 -13.19 -18.78 15.42
N GLY A 541 -12.40 -18.05 16.21
CA GLY A 541 -10.94 -17.98 16.06
C GLY A 541 -10.25 -19.26 16.54
N ASP A 542 -8.97 -19.42 16.19
CA ASP A 542 -8.17 -20.61 16.54
C ASP A 542 -8.01 -20.81 18.06
N ASP A 543 -7.99 -19.71 18.82
CA ASP A 543 -7.80 -19.74 20.26
C ASP A 543 -9.08 -20.06 21.05
N VAL A 544 -10.22 -20.27 20.37
CA VAL A 544 -11.51 -20.54 21.00
C VAL A 544 -11.85 -22.03 20.90
N PRO A 545 -12.09 -22.72 22.07
CA PRO A 545 -12.49 -24.12 22.07
C PRO A 545 -13.86 -24.34 21.41
N ASP A 546 -14.05 -25.51 20.79
CA ASP A 546 -15.35 -25.90 20.20
C ASP A 546 -16.50 -25.92 21.22
N THR A 547 -16.18 -26.15 22.47
CA THR A 547 -17.16 -26.14 23.60
C THR A 547 -17.87 -24.80 23.75
N VAL A 548 -17.26 -23.68 23.29
CA VAL A 548 -17.93 -22.36 23.29
C VAL A 548 -19.02 -22.33 22.23
N ALA A 549 -18.75 -22.85 21.03
CA ALA A 549 -19.77 -22.97 19.99
C ALA A 549 -20.91 -23.91 20.41
N GLU A 550 -20.58 -25.08 20.94
CA GLU A 550 -21.57 -26.05 21.44
C GLU A 550 -22.46 -25.44 22.52
N HIS A 551 -21.88 -24.63 23.41
CA HIS A 551 -22.62 -23.90 24.45
C HIS A 551 -23.60 -22.89 23.86
N LEU A 552 -23.14 -22.07 22.90
CA LEU A 552 -23.97 -21.05 22.24
C LEU A 552 -25.07 -21.68 21.38
N GLU A 553 -24.76 -22.75 20.62
CA GLU A 553 -25.77 -23.52 19.88
C GLU A 553 -26.83 -24.13 20.80
N GLY A 554 -26.39 -24.68 21.94
CA GLY A 554 -27.30 -25.19 22.98
C GLY A 554 -28.22 -24.09 23.50
N ARG A 555 -27.65 -22.91 23.80
CA ARG A 555 -28.40 -21.74 24.27
C ARG A 555 -29.44 -21.26 23.26
N VAL A 556 -29.08 -21.16 21.97
CA VAL A 556 -30.02 -20.79 20.92
C VAL A 556 -31.14 -21.82 20.79
N ARG A 557 -30.79 -23.10 20.75
CA ARG A 557 -31.75 -24.21 20.60
C ARG A 557 -32.75 -24.28 21.76
N GLU A 558 -32.32 -23.96 22.97
CA GLU A 558 -33.19 -23.97 24.16
C GLU A 558 -34.04 -22.71 24.31
N GLY A 559 -33.47 -21.55 23.99
CA GLY A 559 -34.11 -20.25 24.23
C GLY A 559 -34.87 -19.67 23.04
N TYR A 560 -34.50 -20.06 21.81
CA TYR A 560 -34.96 -19.41 20.57
C TYR A 560 -35.28 -20.43 19.48
N LEU A 561 -36.41 -21.16 19.67
CA LEU A 561 -36.82 -22.35 18.87
C LEU A 561 -36.97 -22.10 17.34
N ALA A 562 -37.09 -20.86 16.91
CA ALA A 562 -37.24 -20.48 15.51
C ALA A 562 -35.94 -19.93 14.88
N VAL A 563 -34.82 -20.03 15.60
CA VAL A 563 -33.53 -19.49 15.15
C VAL A 563 -32.59 -20.65 14.82
N ASP A 564 -32.09 -20.66 13.61
CA ASP A 564 -31.06 -21.61 13.18
C ASP A 564 -29.67 -21.09 13.52
N THR A 565 -28.70 -21.97 13.72
CA THR A 565 -27.31 -21.61 14.03
C THR A 565 -26.36 -22.29 13.04
N VAL A 566 -25.41 -21.49 12.50
CA VAL A 566 -24.33 -21.97 11.63
C VAL A 566 -23.00 -21.57 12.23
N VAL A 567 -22.05 -22.51 12.31
CA VAL A 567 -20.73 -22.33 12.92
C VAL A 567 -19.65 -22.49 11.86
N TYR A 568 -18.73 -21.52 11.80
CA TYR A 568 -17.54 -21.55 10.96
C TYR A 568 -16.25 -21.43 11.77
N ARG A 569 -15.16 -21.97 11.25
CA ARG A 569 -13.82 -21.73 11.76
C ARG A 569 -13.16 -20.62 10.96
N GLY A 570 -12.90 -19.49 11.62
CA GLY A 570 -12.30 -18.30 11.00
C GLY A 570 -10.79 -18.37 10.85
N GLY A 571 -10.13 -19.28 11.57
CA GLY A 571 -8.69 -19.35 11.62
C GLY A 571 -8.08 -18.27 12.53
N ARG A 572 -6.82 -17.89 12.29
CA ARG A 572 -6.15 -16.83 13.06
C ARG A 572 -6.72 -15.47 12.66
N GLN A 573 -7.61 -14.95 13.47
CA GLN A 573 -8.26 -13.64 13.32
C GLN A 573 -7.98 -12.77 14.55
N GLY A 574 -8.21 -11.45 14.47
CA GLY A 574 -7.99 -10.52 15.59
C GLY A 574 -8.97 -10.74 16.76
N SER A 575 -10.18 -11.19 16.44
CA SER A 575 -11.25 -11.45 17.42
C SER A 575 -11.27 -12.92 17.82
N LEU A 576 -11.71 -13.21 19.05
CA LEU A 576 -11.97 -14.57 19.50
C LEU A 576 -13.18 -15.18 18.80
N LEU A 577 -14.26 -14.40 18.67
CA LEU A 577 -15.53 -14.85 18.08
C LEU A 577 -16.21 -13.68 17.38
N LEU A 578 -16.71 -13.92 16.16
CA LEU A 578 -17.67 -13.03 15.50
C LEU A 578 -19.06 -13.67 15.55
N ILE A 579 -20.07 -12.84 15.78
CA ILE A 579 -21.47 -13.25 15.88
C ILE A 579 -22.29 -12.42 14.87
N GLY A 580 -23.01 -13.08 13.97
CA GLY A 580 -24.00 -12.47 13.08
C GLY A 580 -25.40 -12.91 13.49
N VAL A 581 -26.37 -11.99 13.40
CA VAL A 581 -27.80 -12.30 13.61
C VAL A 581 -28.61 -11.67 12.47
N GLU A 582 -29.28 -12.51 11.72
CA GLU A 582 -30.18 -12.14 10.61
C GLU A 582 -31.64 -12.22 11.02
#